data_7beec723d04efddc0e7072ba1fc7c6cd
#
_entry.id   7beec723d04efddc0e7072ba1fc7c6cd
#
_cell.length_a   1.000
_cell.length_b   1.000
_cell.length_c   1.000
_cell.angle_alpha   90.00
_cell.angle_beta   90.00
_cell.angle_gamma   90.00
#
_symmetry.space_group_name_H-M   'P 1'
#
loop_
_entity.id
_entity.type
_entity.pdbx_description
1 polymer ?
#
loop_
_entity_poly.entity_id
_entity_poly.type
_entity_poly.pdbx_seq_one_letter_code
_entity_poly.pdbx_strand_id
1 'polypeptide(L)'
;MKKLRVLLAIMLLTLGAESYAREQVINVKAGDANSLRKAIEKANLQNADSLSERVFILIPDGLYDLGEDVNTPITGHNISLIGQSMGGTIIRNAPPVEKEGIQTTSTIRNLASGTFLQDLTLQNALNYYAAGSAGRGVCYQDKGTRSILNRVRMLSYQDTYYTDNVLGQSYLLNSEIHGTVDFICGAGDAYFDHCTIVTERRTLNGSGPVVIAAPRTADTNWGYVFEGCSIYSRLSKFSYARGWHTHPRCVFLNTTLMVPELLYANRYDPAGMRTVNSDFFEYHTMDARGKDITPKSNVVTFTLKDEQNPVETIITASQAKRYQLKIIFPDWRPEKKLAQMAREAERLKRIHWGKR
;
A
#
# COMPACT_ATOMS: atom_id res chain seq x y z
N MET A 1 2.83 36.54 -76.02
CA MET A 1 2.83 36.68 -74.57
C MET A 1 2.68 35.29 -73.95
N LYS A 2 3.82 34.68 -73.59
CA LYS A 2 3.88 33.34 -72.96
C LYS A 2 3.86 33.47 -71.46
N LYS A 3 2.83 32.93 -70.79
CA LYS A 3 2.77 32.89 -69.35
C LYS A 3 3.65 31.76 -68.88
N LEU A 4 4.72 32.15 -68.19
CA LEU A 4 5.61 31.25 -67.48
C LEU A 4 4.93 30.78 -66.20
N ARG A 5 4.56 29.52 -66.13
CA ARG A 5 4.11 28.88 -64.88
C ARG A 5 5.31 28.39 -64.12
N VAL A 6 5.64 29.08 -63.04
CA VAL A 6 6.61 28.59 -62.05
C VAL A 6 5.90 27.58 -61.17
N LEU A 7 6.25 26.31 -61.31
CA LEU A 7 5.90 25.25 -60.37
C LEU A 7 6.84 25.35 -59.18
N LEU A 8 6.33 25.85 -58.06
CA LEU A 8 7.03 25.79 -56.76
C LEU A 8 6.80 24.36 -56.22
N ALA A 9 7.79 23.51 -56.35
CA ALA A 9 7.84 22.22 -55.69
C ALA A 9 8.15 22.47 -54.20
N ILE A 10 7.11 22.45 -53.38
CA ILE A 10 7.28 22.40 -51.90
C ILE A 10 7.72 20.98 -51.58
N MET A 11 9.02 20.80 -51.41
CA MET A 11 9.60 19.59 -50.86
C MET A 11 9.27 19.58 -49.36
N LEU A 12 8.15 18.95 -49.00
CA LEU A 12 7.88 18.61 -47.61
C LEU A 12 8.93 17.58 -47.18
N LEU A 13 9.97 18.08 -46.51
CA LEU A 13 10.80 17.27 -45.65
C LEU A 13 9.91 16.76 -44.50
N THR A 14 9.28 15.63 -44.71
CA THR A 14 8.80 14.80 -43.61
C THR A 14 10.04 14.31 -42.87
N LEU A 15 10.50 15.08 -41.86
CA LEU A 15 11.29 14.53 -40.79
C LEU A 15 10.45 13.41 -40.21
N GLY A 16 10.76 12.19 -40.63
CA GLY A 16 10.30 10.99 -39.96
C GLY A 16 10.83 11.05 -38.51
N ALA A 17 10.05 11.64 -37.64
CA ALA A 17 10.15 11.26 -36.25
C ALA A 17 9.85 9.76 -36.26
N GLU A 18 10.90 8.93 -36.20
CA GLU A 18 10.74 7.55 -35.79
C GLU A 18 10.04 7.63 -34.44
N SER A 19 8.73 7.47 -34.47
CA SER A 19 7.94 7.16 -33.32
C SER A 19 8.49 5.81 -32.85
N TYR A 20 9.50 5.84 -31.99
CA TYR A 20 9.85 4.67 -31.22
C TYR A 20 8.55 4.21 -30.58
N ALA A 21 8.01 3.13 -31.09
CA ALA A 21 6.79 2.54 -30.56
C ALA A 21 7.03 2.35 -29.08
N ARG A 22 6.25 3.06 -28.27
CA ARG A 22 6.41 3.08 -26.81
C ARG A 22 6.24 1.65 -26.34
N GLU A 23 7.27 1.08 -25.74
CA GLU A 23 7.24 -0.31 -25.28
C GLU A 23 6.31 -0.39 -24.08
N GLN A 24 5.09 -0.88 -24.28
CA GLN A 24 4.10 -1.01 -23.22
C GLN A 24 4.42 -2.15 -22.25
N VAL A 25 5.31 -3.08 -22.62
CA VAL A 25 5.70 -4.22 -21.80
C VAL A 25 7.22 -4.29 -21.71
N ILE A 26 7.74 -4.24 -20.48
CA ILE A 26 9.16 -4.37 -20.16
C ILE A 26 9.36 -5.66 -19.38
N ASN A 27 10.21 -6.56 -19.90
CA ASN A 27 10.52 -7.83 -19.25
C ASN A 27 11.77 -7.70 -18.39
N VAL A 28 11.68 -8.17 -17.16
CA VAL A 28 12.79 -8.28 -16.21
C VAL A 28 13.40 -9.67 -16.30
N LYS A 29 14.73 -9.78 -16.17
CA LYS A 29 15.41 -11.07 -16.07
C LYS A 29 15.19 -11.66 -14.68
N ALA A 30 14.90 -12.98 -14.62
CA ALA A 30 14.63 -13.67 -13.37
C ALA A 30 15.78 -13.50 -12.36
N GLY A 31 15.46 -13.04 -11.14
CA GLY A 31 16.42 -12.83 -10.05
C GLY A 31 17.46 -11.72 -10.26
N ASP A 32 17.38 -10.95 -11.35
CA ASP A 32 18.34 -9.88 -11.65
C ASP A 32 17.83 -8.51 -11.16
N ALA A 33 18.30 -8.08 -10.01
CA ALA A 33 17.96 -6.79 -9.42
C ALA A 33 18.35 -5.59 -10.30
N ASN A 34 19.45 -5.69 -11.05
CA ASN A 34 19.86 -4.62 -11.97
C ASN A 34 18.90 -4.52 -13.17
N SER A 35 18.45 -5.68 -13.67
CA SER A 35 17.42 -5.70 -14.71
C SER A 35 16.12 -5.05 -14.22
N LEU A 36 15.73 -5.30 -12.97
CA LEU A 36 14.55 -4.66 -12.35
C LEU A 36 14.72 -3.14 -12.25
N ARG A 37 15.88 -2.67 -11.73
CA ARG A 37 16.15 -1.21 -11.64
C ARG A 37 16.06 -0.53 -12.99
N LYS A 38 16.71 -1.09 -14.01
CA LYS A 38 16.66 -0.57 -15.39
C LYS A 38 15.26 -0.56 -15.97
N ALA A 39 14.46 -1.58 -15.67
CA ALA A 39 13.08 -1.65 -16.13
C ALA A 39 12.22 -0.53 -15.49
N ILE A 40 12.38 -0.29 -14.18
CA ILE A 40 11.68 0.80 -13.47
C ILE A 40 12.15 2.17 -14.01
N GLU A 41 13.46 2.37 -14.17
CA GLU A 41 14.02 3.61 -14.74
C GLU A 41 13.48 3.89 -16.14
N LYS A 42 13.50 2.88 -17.02
CA LYS A 42 12.94 2.99 -18.38
C LYS A 42 11.45 3.36 -18.34
N ALA A 43 10.65 2.70 -17.51
CA ALA A 43 9.24 3.00 -17.35
C ALA A 43 9.01 4.42 -16.81
N ASN A 44 9.81 4.87 -15.84
CA ASN A 44 9.75 6.24 -15.31
C ASN A 44 9.98 7.29 -16.41
N LEU A 45 11.00 7.09 -17.25
CA LEU A 45 11.29 7.99 -18.36
C LEU A 45 10.18 8.01 -19.42
N GLN A 46 9.59 6.84 -19.71
CA GLN A 46 8.50 6.73 -20.69
C GLN A 46 7.20 7.37 -20.19
N ASN A 47 6.96 7.34 -18.90
CA ASN A 47 5.70 7.71 -18.28
C ASN A 47 5.81 8.93 -17.36
N ALA A 48 6.69 9.88 -17.70
CA ALA A 48 6.83 11.13 -16.95
C ALA A 48 5.54 11.98 -16.96
N ASP A 49 4.69 11.81 -17.96
CA ASP A 49 3.40 12.48 -18.09
C ASP A 49 2.25 11.60 -17.56
N SER A 50 1.32 12.20 -16.81
CA SER A 50 0.14 11.52 -16.25
C SER A 50 -0.86 11.03 -17.28
N LEU A 51 -0.83 11.55 -18.50
CA LEU A 51 -1.66 11.12 -19.63
C LEU A 51 -1.07 9.93 -20.39
N SER A 52 0.13 9.50 -20.04
CA SER A 52 0.80 8.39 -20.69
C SER A 52 0.01 7.09 -20.56
N GLU A 53 0.03 6.30 -21.63
CA GLU A 53 -0.50 4.94 -21.59
C GLU A 53 0.24 4.09 -20.57
N ARG A 54 -0.45 3.06 -20.06
CA ARG A 54 0.10 2.20 -19.01
C ARG A 54 1.28 1.36 -19.50
N VAL A 55 2.35 1.34 -18.72
CA VAL A 55 3.50 0.44 -18.91
C VAL A 55 3.42 -0.71 -17.90
N PHE A 56 3.62 -1.94 -18.39
CA PHE A 56 3.67 -3.15 -17.58
C PHE A 56 5.12 -3.65 -17.49
N ILE A 57 5.64 -3.75 -16.28
CA ILE A 57 6.93 -4.38 -15.99
C ILE A 57 6.63 -5.79 -15.51
N LEU A 58 7.02 -6.80 -16.31
CA LEU A 58 6.81 -8.21 -16.01
C LEU A 58 8.02 -8.77 -15.28
N ILE A 59 7.79 -9.27 -14.08
CA ILE A 59 8.85 -9.69 -13.13
C ILE A 59 8.66 -11.17 -12.84
N PRO A 60 9.48 -12.06 -13.43
CA PRO A 60 9.43 -13.50 -13.16
C PRO A 60 9.68 -13.84 -11.68
N ASP A 61 9.33 -15.05 -11.26
CA ASP A 61 9.70 -15.54 -9.93
C ASP A 61 11.22 -15.48 -9.75
N GLY A 62 11.66 -15.02 -8.60
CA GLY A 62 13.05 -14.83 -8.22
C GLY A 62 13.20 -13.85 -7.05
N LEU A 63 14.37 -13.88 -6.43
CA LEU A 63 14.75 -12.88 -5.42
C LEU A 63 15.51 -11.73 -6.10
N TYR A 64 14.93 -10.56 -6.07
CA TYR A 64 15.51 -9.29 -6.55
C TYR A 64 16.09 -8.53 -5.38
N ASP A 65 17.32 -8.90 -4.99
CA ASP A 65 17.99 -8.30 -3.83
C ASP A 65 18.62 -6.95 -4.22
N LEU A 66 18.03 -5.88 -3.70
CA LEU A 66 18.50 -4.51 -3.88
C LEU A 66 19.66 -4.15 -2.94
N GLY A 67 20.06 -5.09 -2.05
CA GLY A 67 21.10 -4.86 -1.06
C GLY A 67 20.71 -3.77 -0.07
N GLU A 68 21.61 -2.84 0.19
CA GLU A 68 21.37 -1.69 1.08
C GLU A 68 20.65 -0.51 0.39
N ASP A 69 20.32 -0.62 -0.90
CA ASP A 69 19.63 0.44 -1.63
C ASP A 69 18.22 0.65 -1.04
N VAL A 70 17.86 1.91 -0.92
CA VAL A 70 16.62 2.35 -0.34
C VAL A 70 15.88 3.28 -1.30
N ASN A 71 14.56 3.37 -1.09
CA ASN A 71 13.73 4.35 -1.79
C ASN A 71 13.77 4.19 -3.32
N THR A 72 13.77 2.94 -3.84
CA THR A 72 13.68 2.70 -5.30
C THR A 72 12.46 3.44 -5.85
N PRO A 73 12.64 4.47 -6.70
CA PRO A 73 11.57 5.41 -7.01
C PRO A 73 10.72 4.96 -8.19
N ILE A 74 9.40 5.05 -8.05
CA ILE A 74 8.45 5.08 -9.15
C ILE A 74 8.01 6.53 -9.32
N THR A 75 8.49 7.19 -10.37
CA THR A 75 8.19 8.60 -10.69
C THR A 75 7.29 8.73 -11.92
N GLY A 76 7.24 7.73 -12.77
CA GLY A 76 6.39 7.69 -13.94
C GLY A 76 4.96 7.27 -13.58
N HIS A 77 3.99 7.95 -14.19
CA HIS A 77 2.56 7.66 -13.99
C HIS A 77 2.12 6.38 -14.71
N ASN A 78 1.05 5.75 -14.22
CA ASN A 78 0.46 4.56 -14.86
C ASN A 78 1.46 3.41 -15.08
N ILE A 79 2.35 3.16 -14.13
CA ILE A 79 3.27 2.02 -14.15
C ILE A 79 2.67 0.84 -13.39
N SER A 80 2.80 -0.36 -13.96
CA SER A 80 2.40 -1.62 -13.33
C SER A 80 3.63 -2.49 -13.07
N LEU A 81 3.82 -2.93 -11.84
CA LEU A 81 4.76 -4.00 -11.49
C LEU A 81 3.97 -5.31 -11.35
N ILE A 82 4.20 -6.26 -12.27
CA ILE A 82 3.47 -7.52 -12.31
C ILE A 82 4.42 -8.67 -12.04
N GLY A 83 4.34 -9.21 -10.84
CA GLY A 83 5.05 -10.42 -10.47
C GLY A 83 4.43 -11.67 -11.10
N GLN A 84 5.21 -12.71 -11.24
CA GLN A 84 4.71 -14.00 -11.73
C GLN A 84 3.83 -14.66 -10.67
N SER A 85 4.25 -14.63 -9.40
CA SER A 85 3.46 -15.06 -8.26
C SER A 85 3.78 -14.25 -7.01
N MET A 86 2.80 -14.10 -6.10
CA MET A 86 2.99 -13.37 -4.86
C MET A 86 4.11 -13.97 -3.98
N GLY A 87 4.21 -15.30 -3.94
CA GLY A 87 5.21 -15.97 -3.11
C GLY A 87 6.58 -16.13 -3.77
N GLY A 88 6.65 -16.11 -5.10
CA GLY A 88 7.88 -16.37 -5.85
C GLY A 88 8.60 -15.12 -6.34
N THR A 89 7.89 -14.03 -6.63
CA THR A 89 8.49 -12.77 -7.06
C THR A 89 8.76 -11.91 -5.83
N ILE A 90 10.01 -11.80 -5.38
CA ILE A 90 10.39 -11.12 -4.15
C ILE A 90 11.35 -9.97 -4.46
N ILE A 91 10.92 -8.74 -4.21
CA ILE A 91 11.76 -7.54 -4.27
C ILE A 91 12.15 -7.18 -2.83
N ARG A 92 13.45 -7.22 -2.54
CA ARG A 92 13.97 -7.08 -1.18
C ARG A 92 15.06 -6.03 -1.12
N ASN A 93 15.05 -5.23 -0.05
CA ASN A 93 16.24 -4.49 0.40
C ASN A 93 16.59 -4.84 1.84
N ALA A 94 17.81 -4.52 2.26
CA ALA A 94 18.32 -4.77 3.61
C ALA A 94 19.14 -3.57 4.10
N PRO A 95 18.50 -2.42 4.37
CA PRO A 95 19.22 -1.25 4.84
C PRO A 95 19.85 -1.51 6.19
N PRO A 96 21.03 -0.96 6.49
CA PRO A 96 21.67 -1.07 7.79
C PRO A 96 20.84 -0.33 8.87
N VAL A 97 20.94 -0.78 10.12
CA VAL A 97 20.13 -0.27 11.23
C VAL A 97 20.37 1.21 11.53
N GLU A 98 21.53 1.73 11.20
CA GLU A 98 21.89 3.14 11.36
C GLU A 98 21.10 4.07 10.43
N LYS A 99 20.54 3.52 9.37
CA LYS A 99 19.67 4.24 8.41
C LYS A 99 18.18 4.07 8.72
N GLU A 100 17.82 3.42 9.84
CA GLU A 100 16.42 3.21 10.18
C GLU A 100 15.64 4.52 10.11
N GLY A 101 14.42 4.49 9.62
CA GLY A 101 13.56 5.67 9.52
C GLY A 101 12.46 5.54 8.49
N ILE A 102 11.36 6.20 8.77
CA ILE A 102 10.16 6.15 7.92
C ILE A 102 10.35 6.77 6.52
N GLN A 103 11.31 7.69 6.39
CA GLN A 103 11.59 8.38 5.12
C GLN A 103 12.83 7.83 4.38
N THR A 104 13.59 6.93 5.01
CA THR A 104 14.95 6.60 4.58
C THR A 104 15.15 5.14 4.20
N THR A 105 14.15 4.26 4.42
CA THR A 105 14.36 2.81 4.33
C THR A 105 13.51 2.10 3.28
N SER A 106 12.59 2.80 2.59
CA SER A 106 11.59 2.09 1.78
C SER A 106 12.22 1.22 0.68
N THR A 107 11.68 0.02 0.49
CA THR A 107 12.05 -0.86 -0.63
C THR A 107 11.63 -0.21 -1.94
N ILE A 108 10.38 0.21 -2.02
CA ILE A 108 9.83 0.97 -3.15
C ILE A 108 9.21 2.27 -2.63
N ARG A 109 9.52 3.38 -3.30
CA ARG A 109 8.90 4.68 -3.06
C ARG A 109 8.09 5.10 -4.28
N ASN A 110 6.77 5.15 -4.14
CA ASN A 110 5.88 5.64 -5.19
C ASN A 110 5.69 7.16 -5.06
N LEU A 111 6.02 7.89 -6.11
CA LEU A 111 5.84 9.34 -6.23
C LEU A 111 4.80 9.71 -7.29
N ALA A 112 4.18 8.73 -7.91
CA ALA A 112 3.38 8.89 -9.12
C ALA A 112 1.90 8.50 -8.93
N SER A 113 1.06 8.85 -9.89
CA SER A 113 -0.35 8.47 -9.91
C SER A 113 -0.60 7.20 -10.73
N GLY A 114 -1.57 6.41 -10.30
CA GLY A 114 -2.06 5.26 -11.05
C GLY A 114 -1.12 4.06 -11.04
N THR A 115 -0.26 3.95 -10.04
CA THR A 115 0.61 2.80 -9.85
C THR A 115 -0.20 1.54 -9.54
N PHE A 116 0.15 0.43 -10.18
CA PHE A 116 -0.48 -0.87 -9.97
C PHE A 116 0.57 -1.94 -9.66
N LEU A 117 0.44 -2.59 -8.52
CA LEU A 117 1.27 -3.73 -8.12
C LEU A 117 0.40 -4.97 -8.06
N GLN A 118 0.89 -6.10 -8.62
CA GLN A 118 0.18 -7.36 -8.55
C GLN A 118 1.11 -8.56 -8.45
N ASP A 119 0.72 -9.55 -7.63
CA ASP A 119 1.36 -10.87 -7.51
C ASP A 119 2.85 -10.82 -7.17
N LEU A 120 3.24 -10.01 -6.20
CA LEU A 120 4.62 -9.90 -5.76
C LEU A 120 4.73 -9.69 -4.25
N THR A 121 5.92 -9.93 -3.72
CA THR A 121 6.31 -9.63 -2.35
C THR A 121 7.31 -8.47 -2.33
N LEU A 122 7.05 -7.47 -1.50
CA LEU A 122 8.01 -6.46 -1.09
C LEU A 122 8.53 -6.83 0.31
N GLN A 123 9.83 -6.86 0.49
CA GLN A 123 10.46 -7.17 1.78
C GLN A 123 11.49 -6.11 2.15
N ASN A 124 11.31 -5.51 3.32
CA ASN A 124 12.36 -4.75 3.97
C ASN A 124 13.00 -5.61 5.06
N ALA A 125 14.25 -5.98 4.84
CA ALA A 125 15.00 -6.88 5.72
C ALA A 125 15.92 -6.14 6.70
N LEU A 126 15.60 -4.87 7.03
CA LEU A 126 16.25 -4.17 8.14
C LEU A 126 16.19 -5.05 9.41
N ASN A 127 17.31 -5.17 10.10
CA ASN A 127 17.37 -5.98 11.33
C ASN A 127 16.65 -5.26 12.48
N TYR A 128 15.33 -5.44 12.55
CA TYR A 128 14.45 -4.81 13.52
C TYR A 128 14.88 -5.02 14.97
N TYR A 129 15.26 -6.24 15.33
CA TYR A 129 15.63 -6.58 16.71
C TYR A 129 17.01 -6.04 17.14
N ALA A 130 17.86 -5.67 16.17
CA ALA A 130 19.15 -5.04 16.43
C ALA A 130 19.09 -3.51 16.38
N ALA A 131 17.97 -2.94 15.95
CA ALA A 131 17.87 -1.51 15.66
C ALA A 131 17.93 -0.60 16.91
N GLY A 132 17.90 -1.09 18.12
CA GLY A 132 18.06 -0.30 19.35
C GLY A 132 17.07 0.87 19.56
N SER A 133 16.36 1.29 18.52
CA SER A 133 15.34 2.33 18.48
C SER A 133 14.03 1.79 17.93
N ALA A 134 13.31 2.55 17.11
CA ALA A 134 12.04 2.10 16.53
C ALA A 134 12.19 0.97 15.51
N GLY A 135 13.31 0.89 14.77
CA GLY A 135 13.53 -0.13 13.75
C GLY A 135 12.59 0.00 12.56
N ARG A 136 12.34 1.24 12.12
CA ARG A 136 11.40 1.56 11.04
C ARG A 136 11.94 1.08 9.70
N GLY A 137 11.28 0.08 9.12
CA GLY A 137 11.65 -0.54 7.85
C GLY A 137 10.47 -0.56 6.90
N VAL A 138 10.36 0.44 6.01
CA VAL A 138 9.24 0.59 5.11
C VAL A 138 9.38 -0.34 3.90
N CYS A 139 8.37 -1.15 3.58
CA CYS A 139 8.31 -1.88 2.31
C CYS A 139 7.86 -0.98 1.16
N TYR A 140 6.72 -0.32 1.36
CA TYR A 140 6.13 0.53 0.34
C TYR A 140 5.78 1.88 0.94
N GLN A 141 6.46 2.93 0.47
CA GLN A 141 6.13 4.31 0.77
C GLN A 141 5.31 4.88 -0.39
N ASP A 142 4.05 5.19 -0.12
CA ASP A 142 3.12 5.72 -1.12
C ASP A 142 2.93 7.24 -0.95
N LYS A 143 3.66 8.01 -1.72
CA LYS A 143 3.51 9.47 -1.86
C LYS A 143 2.68 9.83 -3.09
N GLY A 144 2.25 8.84 -3.85
CA GLY A 144 1.42 9.00 -5.02
C GLY A 144 -0.07 9.13 -4.71
N THR A 145 -0.88 8.91 -5.71
CA THR A 145 -2.33 8.81 -5.57
C THR A 145 -2.91 7.78 -6.54
N ARG A 146 -4.09 7.25 -6.20
CA ARG A 146 -4.76 6.22 -7.00
C ARG A 146 -3.90 4.97 -7.22
N SER A 147 -3.24 4.55 -6.15
CA SER A 147 -2.44 3.32 -6.12
C SER A 147 -3.33 2.11 -5.91
N ILE A 148 -3.09 1.04 -6.65
CA ILE A 148 -3.81 -0.23 -6.50
C ILE A 148 -2.81 -1.35 -6.28
N LEU A 149 -3.02 -2.12 -5.20
CA LEU A 149 -2.24 -3.30 -4.86
C LEU A 149 -3.16 -4.53 -4.84
N ASN A 150 -2.87 -5.52 -5.66
CA ASN A 150 -3.65 -6.75 -5.78
C ASN A 150 -2.78 -7.97 -5.54
N ARG A 151 -3.06 -8.72 -4.47
CA ARG A 151 -2.23 -9.86 -4.07
C ARG A 151 -0.75 -9.48 -3.94
N VAL A 152 -0.51 -8.41 -3.16
CA VAL A 152 0.84 -7.94 -2.81
C VAL A 152 1.11 -8.28 -1.35
N ARG A 153 2.25 -8.93 -1.08
CA ARG A 153 2.71 -9.19 0.28
C ARG A 153 3.77 -8.18 0.68
N MET A 154 3.64 -7.59 1.86
CA MET A 154 4.61 -6.67 2.45
C MET A 154 5.15 -7.25 3.75
N LEU A 155 6.46 -7.54 3.79
CA LEU A 155 7.14 -8.19 4.90
C LEU A 155 8.14 -7.23 5.55
N SER A 156 7.79 -6.73 6.72
CA SER A 156 8.68 -5.95 7.60
C SER A 156 8.16 -5.96 9.03
N TYR A 157 8.58 -5.00 9.83
CA TYR A 157 8.22 -4.89 11.24
C TYR A 157 7.51 -3.57 11.54
N GLN A 158 8.23 -2.46 11.78
CA GLN A 158 7.61 -1.17 12.05
C GLN A 158 7.47 -0.35 10.76
N ASP A 159 6.33 0.35 10.60
CA ASP A 159 6.03 1.25 9.47
C ASP A 159 6.04 0.56 8.09
N THR A 160 5.65 -0.69 8.00
CA THR A 160 5.76 -1.53 6.78
C THR A 160 5.11 -0.91 5.53
N TYR A 161 3.88 -0.42 5.67
CA TYR A 161 3.16 0.31 4.62
C TYR A 161 2.93 1.75 5.08
N TYR A 162 3.59 2.67 4.42
CA TYR A 162 3.54 4.09 4.76
C TYR A 162 2.89 4.91 3.65
N THR A 163 1.70 5.45 3.90
CA THR A 163 1.03 6.41 3.02
C THR A 163 1.47 7.83 3.39
N ASP A 164 2.14 8.53 2.48
CA ASP A 164 2.76 9.83 2.79
C ASP A 164 2.24 10.95 1.87
N ASN A 165 0.93 10.93 1.64
CA ASN A 165 0.25 11.96 0.86
C ASN A 165 -1.15 12.20 1.44
N VAL A 166 -1.42 13.41 1.94
CA VAL A 166 -2.72 13.77 2.53
C VAL A 166 -3.89 13.69 1.54
N LEU A 167 -3.61 13.81 0.24
CA LEU A 167 -4.59 13.65 -0.85
C LEU A 167 -4.47 12.28 -1.53
N GLY A 168 -3.64 11.40 -0.97
CA GLY A 168 -3.41 10.06 -1.49
C GLY A 168 -4.68 9.19 -1.41
N GLN A 169 -4.87 8.37 -2.43
CA GLN A 169 -5.93 7.37 -2.50
C GLN A 169 -5.30 6.02 -2.84
N SER A 170 -5.54 5.01 -2.01
CA SER A 170 -4.99 3.66 -2.20
C SER A 170 -6.06 2.60 -2.00
N TYR A 171 -6.04 1.58 -2.84
CA TYR A 171 -6.93 0.43 -2.78
C TYR A 171 -6.12 -0.86 -2.80
N LEU A 172 -6.27 -1.67 -1.76
CA LEU A 172 -5.56 -2.95 -1.61
C LEU A 172 -6.59 -4.08 -1.61
N LEU A 173 -6.42 -5.06 -2.50
CA LEU A 173 -7.29 -6.24 -2.57
C LEU A 173 -6.48 -7.51 -2.34
N ASN A 174 -6.98 -8.41 -1.47
CA ASN A 174 -6.38 -9.73 -1.21
C ASN A 174 -4.86 -9.67 -0.94
N SER A 175 -4.40 -8.57 -0.36
CA SER A 175 -2.99 -8.33 -0.05
C SER A 175 -2.66 -8.76 1.37
N GLU A 176 -1.37 -8.97 1.67
CA GLU A 176 -0.91 -9.44 2.97
C GLU A 176 0.11 -8.46 3.53
N ILE A 177 -0.10 -7.98 4.77
CA ILE A 177 0.75 -6.96 5.39
C ILE A 177 1.19 -7.44 6.77
N HIS A 178 2.49 -7.52 6.98
CA HIS A 178 3.12 -7.94 8.21
C HIS A 178 3.78 -6.77 8.94
N GLY A 179 3.69 -6.77 10.27
CA GLY A 179 4.42 -5.78 11.05
C GLY A 179 4.20 -5.82 12.54
N THR A 180 4.76 -4.84 13.23
CA THR A 180 4.70 -4.73 14.70
C THR A 180 4.00 -3.45 15.14
N VAL A 181 4.67 -2.30 15.08
CA VAL A 181 4.13 -1.04 15.57
C VAL A 181 3.86 -0.12 14.39
N ASP A 182 2.63 0.42 14.35
CA ASP A 182 2.22 1.39 13.33
C ASP A 182 2.50 0.91 11.92
N PHE A 183 2.42 -0.42 11.69
CA PHE A 183 2.93 -0.99 10.43
C PHE A 183 2.08 -0.67 9.22
N ILE A 184 0.90 -0.07 9.43
CA ILE A 184 0.10 0.60 8.40
C ILE A 184 -0.11 2.02 8.88
N CYS A 185 0.63 3.00 8.35
CA CYS A 185 0.65 4.34 8.91
C CYS A 185 0.67 5.43 7.85
N GLY A 186 0.33 6.66 8.26
CA GLY A 186 0.42 7.84 7.42
C GLY A 186 -0.90 8.54 7.15
N ALA A 187 -0.97 9.23 6.01
CA ALA A 187 -2.07 10.13 5.64
C ALA A 187 -2.83 9.63 4.40
N GLY A 188 -3.89 10.35 4.04
CA GLY A 188 -4.73 10.03 2.89
C GLY A 188 -5.74 8.92 3.19
N ASP A 189 -6.41 8.46 2.12
CA ASP A 189 -7.44 7.44 2.20
C ASP A 189 -6.92 6.10 1.67
N ALA A 190 -6.97 5.06 2.49
CA ALA A 190 -6.59 3.71 2.10
C ALA A 190 -7.71 2.71 2.42
N TYR A 191 -8.10 1.93 1.43
CA TYR A 191 -9.13 0.90 1.55
C TYR A 191 -8.50 -0.49 1.41
N PHE A 192 -8.56 -1.26 2.50
CA PHE A 192 -8.04 -2.63 2.59
C PHE A 192 -9.21 -3.59 2.45
N ASP A 193 -9.32 -4.23 1.29
CA ASP A 193 -10.40 -5.10 0.91
C ASP A 193 -9.96 -6.57 0.98
N HIS A 194 -10.54 -7.35 1.89
CA HIS A 194 -10.22 -8.76 2.11
C HIS A 194 -8.71 -9.03 2.26
N CYS A 195 -7.98 -8.10 2.90
CA CYS A 195 -6.57 -8.26 3.16
C CYS A 195 -6.28 -9.15 4.37
N THR A 196 -5.11 -9.77 4.37
CA THR A 196 -4.55 -10.48 5.52
C THR A 196 -3.59 -9.57 6.27
N ILE A 197 -3.88 -9.32 7.53
CA ILE A 197 -3.08 -8.47 8.42
C ILE A 197 -2.40 -9.37 9.45
N VAL A 198 -1.08 -9.33 9.51
CA VAL A 198 -0.31 -10.22 10.40
C VAL A 198 0.52 -9.40 11.36
N THR A 199 0.21 -9.48 12.66
CA THR A 199 1.06 -8.87 13.67
C THR A 199 2.23 -9.79 14.00
N GLU A 200 3.44 -9.28 13.81
CA GLU A 200 4.67 -9.99 14.09
C GLU A 200 5.07 -9.85 15.59
N ARG A 201 6.06 -10.62 16.01
CA ARG A 201 6.58 -10.52 17.38
C ARG A 201 7.23 -9.17 17.62
N ARG A 202 6.73 -8.43 18.63
CA ARG A 202 7.30 -7.14 19.02
C ARG A 202 8.73 -7.27 19.53
N THR A 203 9.01 -8.34 20.27
CA THR A 203 10.32 -8.72 20.77
C THR A 203 10.57 -10.19 20.45
N LEU A 204 11.79 -10.66 20.60
CA LEU A 204 12.14 -12.08 20.35
C LEU A 204 11.31 -13.06 21.18
N ASN A 205 10.92 -12.68 22.40
CA ASN A 205 10.05 -13.48 23.26
C ASN A 205 8.55 -13.19 23.11
N GLY A 206 8.16 -12.33 22.16
CA GLY A 206 6.76 -11.97 21.86
C GLY A 206 6.15 -10.94 22.81
N SER A 207 6.90 -10.39 23.76
CA SER A 207 6.39 -9.35 24.67
C SER A 207 6.24 -7.98 23.98
N GLY A 208 5.50 -7.08 24.62
CA GLY A 208 5.28 -5.71 24.17
C GLY A 208 4.08 -5.55 23.23
N PRO A 209 3.47 -4.37 23.25
CA PRO A 209 2.27 -4.08 22.46
C PRO A 209 2.59 -3.92 20.98
N VAL A 210 1.68 -4.40 20.15
CA VAL A 210 1.65 -4.18 18.72
C VAL A 210 0.48 -3.28 18.36
N VAL A 211 0.65 -2.40 17.39
CA VAL A 211 -0.42 -1.54 16.86
C VAL A 211 -0.49 -1.71 15.36
N ILE A 212 -1.65 -2.10 14.84
CA ILE A 212 -1.82 -2.35 13.41
C ILE A 212 -1.72 -1.04 12.63
N ALA A 213 -2.56 -0.06 12.96
CA ALA A 213 -2.67 1.16 12.19
C ALA A 213 -2.35 2.43 12.99
N ALA A 214 -1.65 3.38 12.35
CA ALA A 214 -1.42 4.72 12.87
C ALA A 214 -1.78 5.77 11.80
N PRO A 215 -3.08 6.02 11.58
CA PRO A 215 -3.51 7.01 10.60
C PRO A 215 -3.22 8.44 11.07
N ARG A 216 -2.86 9.29 10.09
CA ARG A 216 -2.70 10.73 10.22
C ARG A 216 -3.64 11.42 9.24
N THR A 217 -4.93 11.31 9.49
CA THR A 217 -5.94 11.76 8.55
C THR A 217 -6.24 13.24 8.72
N ALA A 218 -6.40 13.98 7.62
CA ALA A 218 -6.94 15.34 7.64
C ALA A 218 -8.46 15.31 7.82
N ASP A 219 -9.07 16.43 8.24
CA ASP A 219 -10.51 16.54 8.57
C ASP A 219 -11.44 16.17 7.41
N THR A 220 -10.98 16.34 6.18
CA THR A 220 -11.76 16.06 4.95
C THR A 220 -11.65 14.66 4.42
N ASN A 221 -10.73 13.82 4.93
CA ASN A 221 -10.47 12.47 4.45
C ASN A 221 -11.26 11.41 5.21
N TRP A 222 -11.35 10.22 4.63
CA TRP A 222 -11.95 9.03 5.26
C TRP A 222 -10.96 8.26 6.14
N GLY A 223 -9.67 8.35 5.86
CA GLY A 223 -8.62 7.61 6.53
C GLY A 223 -8.51 6.16 6.08
N TYR A 224 -8.32 5.24 7.03
CA TYR A 224 -8.11 3.83 6.73
C TYR A 224 -9.37 3.02 6.96
N VAL A 225 -9.77 2.26 5.95
CA VAL A 225 -10.93 1.36 6.00
C VAL A 225 -10.46 -0.08 5.77
N PHE A 226 -10.69 -0.94 6.75
CA PHE A 226 -10.43 -2.37 6.67
C PHE A 226 -11.78 -3.09 6.52
N GLU A 227 -12.06 -3.62 5.33
CA GLU A 227 -13.30 -4.32 5.00
C GLU A 227 -13.01 -5.80 4.75
N GLY A 228 -13.69 -6.69 5.48
CA GLY A 228 -13.57 -8.13 5.30
C GLY A 228 -12.18 -8.70 5.55
N CYS A 229 -11.30 -7.97 6.24
CA CYS A 229 -9.92 -8.38 6.50
C CYS A 229 -9.83 -9.49 7.53
N SER A 230 -8.80 -10.35 7.42
CA SER A 230 -8.45 -11.36 8.42
C SER A 230 -7.21 -10.94 9.19
N ILE A 231 -7.27 -10.99 10.53
CA ILE A 231 -6.18 -10.53 11.41
C ILE A 231 -5.59 -11.72 12.16
N TYR A 232 -4.31 -11.94 11.95
CA TYR A 232 -3.49 -12.95 12.62
C TYR A 232 -2.50 -12.28 13.57
N SER A 233 -2.11 -12.95 14.65
CA SER A 233 -1.03 -12.50 15.50
C SER A 233 -0.03 -13.60 15.83
N ARG A 234 1.25 -13.25 15.81
CA ARG A 234 2.37 -14.12 16.20
C ARG A 234 2.80 -13.84 17.64
N LEU A 235 1.92 -14.20 18.60
CA LEU A 235 2.12 -14.15 20.06
C LEU A 235 2.00 -12.77 20.72
N SER A 236 2.20 -11.65 20.04
CA SER A 236 2.09 -10.34 20.66
C SER A 236 0.64 -9.89 20.81
N LYS A 237 0.29 -9.30 21.95
CA LYS A 237 -0.98 -8.58 22.07
C LYS A 237 -0.98 -7.35 21.18
N PHE A 238 -2.14 -7.05 20.60
CA PHE A 238 -2.26 -5.96 19.65
C PHE A 238 -3.49 -5.08 19.88
N SER A 239 -3.39 -3.85 19.38
CA SER A 239 -4.52 -2.92 19.19
C SER A 239 -4.78 -2.71 17.71
N TYR A 240 -6.00 -2.38 17.34
CA TYR A 240 -6.38 -2.05 15.98
C TYR A 240 -5.66 -0.80 15.47
N ALA A 241 -5.74 0.29 16.24
CA ALA A 241 -5.10 1.53 15.86
C ALA A 241 -4.76 2.42 17.04
N ARG A 242 -3.86 3.37 16.79
CA ARG A 242 -3.63 4.55 17.62
C ARG A 242 -3.56 5.81 16.75
N GLY A 243 -3.86 6.97 17.30
CA GLY A 243 -3.82 8.21 16.55
C GLY A 243 -2.41 8.72 16.30
N TRP A 244 -2.18 9.21 15.09
CA TRP A 244 -0.99 9.99 14.77
C TRP A 244 -1.43 11.41 14.33
N HIS A 245 -1.14 12.42 15.15
CA HIS A 245 -1.66 13.79 15.05
C HIS A 245 -3.16 13.94 15.41
N THR A 246 -3.77 15.05 15.00
CA THR A 246 -4.97 15.60 15.64
C THR A 246 -6.27 14.90 15.30
N HIS A 247 -6.44 14.34 14.10
CA HIS A 247 -7.73 13.81 13.68
C HIS A 247 -7.59 12.50 12.88
N PRO A 248 -7.10 11.43 13.51
CA PRO A 248 -6.97 10.14 12.86
C PRO A 248 -8.33 9.49 12.61
N ARG A 249 -8.46 8.80 11.47
CA ARG A 249 -9.66 8.02 11.11
C ARG A 249 -9.27 6.62 10.71
N CYS A 250 -9.94 5.64 11.32
CA CYS A 250 -9.71 4.23 11.04
C CYS A 250 -10.96 3.42 11.36
N VAL A 251 -11.38 2.57 10.47
CA VAL A 251 -12.54 1.72 10.70
C VAL A 251 -12.26 0.28 10.29
N PHE A 252 -12.68 -0.66 11.15
CA PHE A 252 -12.62 -2.10 10.90
C PHE A 252 -14.05 -2.64 10.74
N LEU A 253 -14.35 -3.14 9.54
CA LEU A 253 -15.68 -3.60 9.16
C LEU A 253 -15.61 -5.07 8.73
N ASN A 254 -16.53 -5.89 9.26
CA ASN A 254 -16.63 -7.29 8.87
C ASN A 254 -15.29 -8.06 8.99
N THR A 255 -14.45 -7.69 9.94
CA THR A 255 -13.12 -8.29 10.11
C THR A 255 -13.20 -9.62 10.87
N THR A 256 -12.30 -10.54 10.55
CA THR A 256 -12.17 -11.82 11.26
C THR A 256 -10.88 -11.83 12.09
N LEU A 257 -11.02 -12.04 13.40
CA LEU A 257 -9.88 -12.26 14.30
C LEU A 257 -9.57 -13.75 14.38
N MET A 258 -8.39 -14.14 13.96
CA MET A 258 -7.93 -15.53 14.04
C MET A 258 -7.45 -15.90 15.44
N VAL A 259 -7.08 -14.89 16.24
CA VAL A 259 -6.60 -15.02 17.64
C VAL A 259 -7.18 -13.88 18.50
N PRO A 260 -8.51 -13.88 18.75
CA PRO A 260 -9.19 -12.77 19.40
C PRO A 260 -8.70 -12.48 20.83
N GLU A 261 -8.15 -13.49 21.52
CA GLU A 261 -7.59 -13.39 22.86
C GLU A 261 -6.34 -12.51 22.93
N LEU A 262 -5.70 -12.24 21.80
CA LEU A 262 -4.52 -11.36 21.72
C LEU A 262 -4.90 -9.90 21.41
N LEU A 263 -6.15 -9.59 21.08
CA LEU A 263 -6.62 -8.22 20.97
C LEU A 263 -6.77 -7.62 22.38
N TYR A 264 -6.26 -6.41 22.60
CA TYR A 264 -6.49 -5.71 23.86
C TYR A 264 -7.98 -5.44 24.08
N ALA A 265 -8.43 -5.48 25.34
CA ALA A 265 -9.85 -5.30 25.67
C ALA A 265 -10.42 -3.94 25.23
N ASN A 266 -9.62 -2.89 25.28
CA ASN A 266 -9.99 -1.56 24.80
C ASN A 266 -9.93 -1.39 23.28
N ARG A 267 -9.43 -2.40 22.56
CA ARG A 267 -9.35 -2.54 21.09
C ARG A 267 -8.48 -1.47 20.40
N TYR A 268 -8.53 -0.24 20.83
CA TYR A 268 -7.71 0.88 20.35
C TYR A 268 -6.76 1.38 21.43
N ASP A 269 -5.58 1.80 21.03
CA ASP A 269 -4.60 2.36 21.96
C ASP A 269 -4.88 3.85 22.18
N PRO A 270 -5.24 4.27 23.41
CA PRO A 270 -5.49 5.67 23.72
C PRO A 270 -4.24 6.54 23.76
N ALA A 271 -3.04 5.92 23.81
CA ALA A 271 -1.75 6.63 23.82
C ALA A 271 -1.37 7.17 22.46
N GLY A 272 -2.30 7.87 21.80
CA GLY A 272 -2.08 8.48 20.50
C GLY A 272 -1.02 9.58 20.53
N MET A 273 -0.36 9.75 19.38
CA MET A 273 0.67 10.78 19.19
C MET A 273 0.01 12.13 18.86
N ARG A 274 -0.30 12.93 19.87
CA ARG A 274 -0.97 14.24 19.77
C ARG A 274 -2.41 14.17 19.23
N THR A 275 -3.13 13.11 19.57
CA THR A 275 -4.52 12.91 19.14
C THR A 275 -5.47 13.65 20.09
N VAL A 276 -6.34 14.49 19.54
CA VAL A 276 -7.41 15.19 20.26
C VAL A 276 -8.76 14.54 19.98
N ASN A 277 -9.06 14.30 18.70
CA ASN A 277 -10.25 13.63 18.22
C ASN A 277 -9.85 12.45 17.36
N SER A 278 -10.64 11.39 17.41
CA SER A 278 -10.43 10.25 16.54
C SER A 278 -11.77 9.66 16.10
N ASP A 279 -11.86 9.30 14.82
CA ASP A 279 -12.96 8.50 14.29
C ASP A 279 -12.46 7.05 14.19
N PHE A 280 -12.37 6.37 15.34
CA PHE A 280 -11.98 4.96 15.42
C PHE A 280 -13.20 4.09 15.63
N PHE A 281 -13.53 3.28 14.63
CA PHE A 281 -14.78 2.55 14.62
C PHE A 281 -14.60 1.08 14.28
N GLU A 282 -15.54 0.27 14.76
CA GLU A 282 -15.62 -1.15 14.54
C GLU A 282 -17.07 -1.56 14.32
N TYR A 283 -17.27 -2.50 13.38
CA TYR A 283 -18.57 -3.11 13.12
C TYR A 283 -18.40 -4.56 12.69
N HIS A 284 -19.18 -5.46 13.28
CA HIS A 284 -19.30 -6.87 12.92
C HIS A 284 -17.94 -7.60 12.85
N THR A 285 -17.24 -7.64 13.99
CA THR A 285 -16.01 -8.43 14.15
C THR A 285 -16.36 -9.87 14.49
N MET A 286 -15.77 -10.80 13.75
CA MET A 286 -15.99 -12.24 13.90
C MET A 286 -14.75 -12.93 14.47
N ASP A 287 -14.95 -14.06 15.14
CA ASP A 287 -13.88 -15.02 15.41
C ASP A 287 -13.63 -15.95 14.21
N ALA A 288 -12.63 -16.81 14.30
CA ALA A 288 -12.27 -17.77 13.25
C ALA A 288 -13.37 -18.81 12.94
N ARG A 289 -14.42 -18.90 13.79
CA ARG A 289 -15.58 -19.78 13.61
C ARG A 289 -16.76 -19.06 12.98
N GLY A 290 -16.60 -17.76 12.67
CA GLY A 290 -17.67 -16.92 12.12
C GLY A 290 -18.68 -16.43 13.16
N LYS A 291 -18.37 -16.54 14.47
CA LYS A 291 -19.21 -15.98 15.52
C LYS A 291 -18.91 -14.49 15.66
N ASP A 292 -19.94 -13.66 15.69
CA ASP A 292 -19.82 -12.24 16.01
C ASP A 292 -19.38 -12.07 17.47
N ILE A 293 -18.24 -11.41 17.63
CA ILE A 293 -17.60 -11.10 18.91
C ILE A 293 -17.47 -9.59 19.15
N THR A 294 -18.19 -8.80 18.35
CA THR A 294 -18.28 -7.35 18.55
C THR A 294 -18.88 -7.04 19.92
N PRO A 295 -18.25 -6.24 20.76
CA PRO A 295 -18.86 -5.85 22.03
C PRO A 295 -20.08 -4.96 21.78
N LYS A 296 -21.00 -4.93 22.77
CA LYS A 296 -22.18 -4.06 22.67
C LYS A 296 -21.83 -2.57 22.69
N SER A 297 -20.74 -2.21 23.35
CA SER A 297 -20.21 -0.86 23.48
C SER A 297 -18.73 -0.95 23.80
N ASN A 298 -17.94 0.00 23.33
CA ASN A 298 -16.53 0.13 23.68
C ASN A 298 -16.12 1.60 23.60
N VAL A 299 -15.99 2.25 24.78
CA VAL A 299 -15.58 3.64 24.87
C VAL A 299 -14.08 3.71 25.12
N VAL A 300 -13.37 4.40 24.25
CA VAL A 300 -11.94 4.71 24.41
C VAL A 300 -11.79 6.19 24.67
N THR A 301 -11.12 6.56 25.74
CA THR A 301 -10.88 7.98 26.09
C THR A 301 -9.49 8.38 25.63
N PHE A 302 -9.42 9.24 24.65
CA PHE A 302 -8.18 9.86 24.19
C PHE A 302 -7.90 11.10 25.01
N THR A 303 -6.64 11.27 25.43
CA THR A 303 -6.24 12.38 26.28
C THR A 303 -5.11 13.14 25.61
N LEU A 304 -5.27 14.45 25.42
CA LEU A 304 -4.22 15.36 24.98
C LEU A 304 -4.18 16.55 25.92
N LYS A 305 -3.03 16.77 26.57
CA LYS A 305 -2.91 17.73 27.67
C LYS A 305 -3.93 17.38 28.76
N ASP A 306 -4.81 18.28 29.11
CA ASP A 306 -5.87 18.04 30.12
C ASP A 306 -7.24 17.75 29.51
N GLU A 307 -7.33 17.70 28.18
CA GLU A 307 -8.58 17.41 27.47
C GLU A 307 -8.79 15.90 27.33
N GLN A 308 -9.95 15.43 27.75
CA GLN A 308 -10.38 14.04 27.61
C GLN A 308 -11.49 13.97 26.56
N ASN A 309 -11.31 13.09 25.57
CA ASN A 309 -12.28 12.86 24.51
C ASN A 309 -12.70 11.39 24.48
N PRO A 310 -13.85 11.04 25.08
CA PRO A 310 -14.39 9.69 25.01
C PRO A 310 -15.02 9.44 23.63
N VAL A 311 -14.64 8.36 23.00
CA VAL A 311 -15.14 7.93 21.69
C VAL A 311 -15.80 6.56 21.83
N GLU A 312 -17.11 6.46 21.48
CA GLU A 312 -17.75 5.16 21.30
C GLU A 312 -17.28 4.58 19.96
N THR A 313 -16.61 3.44 20.01
CA THR A 313 -15.97 2.84 18.85
C THR A 313 -16.86 1.85 18.11
N ILE A 314 -17.96 1.39 18.72
CA ILE A 314 -18.86 0.44 18.08
C ILE A 314 -19.94 1.19 17.31
N ILE A 315 -20.03 0.92 16.02
CA ILE A 315 -21.00 1.58 15.14
C ILE A 315 -22.11 0.62 14.70
N THR A 316 -23.23 1.21 14.31
CA THR A 316 -24.40 0.47 13.78
C THR A 316 -24.19 0.08 12.31
N ALA A 317 -25.00 -0.88 11.83
CA ALA A 317 -25.03 -1.27 10.41
C ALA A 317 -25.33 -0.06 9.48
N SER A 318 -26.16 0.88 9.93
CA SER A 318 -26.48 2.08 9.16
C SER A 318 -25.26 3.01 9.03
N GLN A 319 -24.48 3.18 10.11
CA GLN A 319 -23.25 3.97 10.09
C GLN A 319 -22.15 3.30 9.25
N ALA A 320 -22.02 1.97 9.35
CA ALA A 320 -21.05 1.20 8.57
C ALA A 320 -21.24 1.37 7.04
N LYS A 321 -22.48 1.52 6.57
CA LYS A 321 -22.78 1.76 5.14
C LYS A 321 -22.11 3.02 4.56
N ARG A 322 -21.70 3.97 5.40
CA ARG A 322 -21.01 5.18 4.96
C ARG A 322 -19.59 4.90 4.43
N TYR A 323 -19.01 3.75 4.82
CA TYR A 323 -17.64 3.35 4.46
C TYR A 323 -17.57 2.45 3.21
N GLN A 324 -18.63 2.41 2.41
CA GLN A 324 -18.62 1.68 1.15
C GLN A 324 -17.62 2.31 0.17
N LEU A 325 -16.89 1.48 -0.55
CA LEU A 325 -15.86 1.89 -1.52
C LEU A 325 -16.33 2.98 -2.49
N LYS A 326 -17.56 2.87 -3.01
CA LYS A 326 -18.17 3.86 -3.93
C LYS A 326 -18.41 5.23 -3.29
N ILE A 327 -18.50 5.30 -1.96
CA ILE A 327 -18.69 6.56 -1.20
C ILE A 327 -17.33 7.18 -0.92
N ILE A 328 -16.34 6.37 -0.57
CA ILE A 328 -14.98 6.83 -0.27
C ILE A 328 -14.27 7.29 -1.54
N PHE A 329 -14.45 6.57 -2.65
CA PHE A 329 -13.83 6.89 -3.94
C PHE A 329 -14.87 7.10 -5.05
N PRO A 330 -15.68 8.18 -4.98
CA PRO A 330 -16.78 8.39 -5.95
C PRO A 330 -16.28 8.56 -7.39
N ASP A 331 -15.15 9.23 -7.57
CA ASP A 331 -14.63 9.63 -8.87
C ASP A 331 -13.53 8.68 -9.41
N TRP A 332 -13.07 7.73 -8.62
CA TRP A 332 -11.95 6.87 -9.03
C TRP A 332 -12.38 5.47 -9.45
N ARG A 333 -13.30 4.82 -8.74
CA ARG A 333 -13.80 3.45 -9.00
C ARG A 333 -12.65 2.43 -9.10
N PRO A 334 -11.83 2.25 -8.02
CA PRO A 334 -10.63 1.39 -8.07
C PRO A 334 -10.94 -0.07 -8.40
N GLU A 335 -12.08 -0.59 -7.98
CA GLU A 335 -12.52 -1.96 -8.27
C GLU A 335 -12.66 -2.26 -9.76
N LYS A 336 -13.15 -1.27 -10.53
CA LYS A 336 -13.26 -1.41 -11.98
C LYS A 336 -11.89 -1.31 -12.65
N LYS A 337 -11.06 -0.37 -12.19
CA LYS A 337 -9.69 -0.23 -12.69
C LYS A 337 -8.85 -1.47 -12.42
N LEU A 338 -8.93 -2.02 -11.20
CA LEU A 338 -8.28 -3.26 -10.84
C LEU A 338 -8.72 -4.41 -11.75
N ALA A 339 -10.03 -4.60 -11.94
CA ALA A 339 -10.53 -5.67 -12.80
C ALA A 339 -10.02 -5.59 -14.24
N GLN A 340 -9.88 -4.37 -14.78
CA GLN A 340 -9.30 -4.16 -16.11
C GLN A 340 -7.80 -4.51 -16.14
N MET A 341 -7.02 -3.97 -15.20
CA MET A 341 -5.57 -4.16 -15.15
C MET A 341 -5.19 -5.61 -14.83
N ALA A 342 -5.95 -6.27 -13.93
CA ALA A 342 -5.72 -7.67 -13.60
C ALA A 342 -5.98 -8.59 -14.81
N ARG A 343 -7.03 -8.34 -15.60
CA ARG A 343 -7.25 -9.11 -16.85
C ARG A 343 -6.09 -8.95 -17.81
N GLU A 344 -5.58 -7.75 -17.98
CA GLU A 344 -4.43 -7.49 -18.85
C GLU A 344 -3.15 -8.15 -18.31
N ALA A 345 -2.90 -8.03 -17.00
CA ALA A 345 -1.77 -8.72 -16.36
C ALA A 345 -1.82 -10.23 -16.59
N GLU A 346 -2.99 -10.86 -16.41
CA GLU A 346 -3.14 -12.31 -16.65
C GLU A 346 -2.98 -12.68 -18.14
N ARG A 347 -3.41 -11.82 -19.06
CA ARG A 347 -3.14 -11.99 -20.49
C ARG A 347 -1.65 -11.97 -20.80
N LEU A 348 -0.94 -10.97 -20.27
CA LEU A 348 0.50 -10.82 -20.45
C LEU A 348 1.29 -11.98 -19.83
N LYS A 349 0.91 -12.42 -18.62
CA LYS A 349 1.51 -13.61 -17.97
C LYS A 349 1.41 -14.86 -18.85
N ARG A 350 0.25 -15.10 -19.45
CA ARG A 350 0.06 -16.24 -20.36
C ARG A 350 0.94 -16.16 -21.62
N ILE A 351 1.15 -14.97 -22.17
CA ILE A 351 1.99 -14.75 -23.34
C ILE A 351 3.47 -14.99 -23.00
N HIS A 352 3.95 -14.43 -21.89
CA HIS A 352 5.37 -14.40 -21.57
C HIS A 352 5.84 -15.62 -20.75
N TRP A 353 4.98 -16.23 -19.95
CA TRP A 353 5.35 -17.33 -19.07
C TRP A 353 4.55 -18.63 -19.30
N GLY A 354 3.60 -18.63 -20.23
CA GLY A 354 2.76 -19.77 -20.54
C GLY A 354 1.67 -20.05 -19.49
N LYS A 355 0.86 -21.09 -19.73
CA LYS A 355 -0.06 -21.61 -18.70
C LYS A 355 0.76 -22.46 -17.72
N ARG A 356 0.74 -22.12 -16.47
CA ARG A 356 1.06 -23.05 -15.40
C ARG A 356 -0.19 -23.78 -14.96
#